data_9f212c9c4c2f7ee09074580ef4a01292
#
_entry.id   9f212c9c4c2f7ee09074580ef4a01292
#
_cell.length_a   1.000
_cell.length_b   1.000
_cell.length_c   1.000
_cell.angle_alpha   90.00
_cell.angle_beta   90.00
_cell.angle_gamma   90.00
#
_symmetry.space_group_name_H-M   'P 1'
#
loop_
_entity.id
_entity.type
_entity.pdbx_description
1 polymer ?
#
loop_
_entity_poly.entity_id
_entity_poly.type
_entity_poly.pdbx_seq_one_letter_code
_entity_poly.pdbx_strand_id
1 'polypeptide(L)'
;MAALRTELLFAPRPRLRVGMGAQAGDRLRAWLDGHEPAGALVIGFSGATRAGVGAGTVLLAAEILGNGSDPIPLDSARVAKAKGALPDAVAGAVATVTGPAAPADKARRGVDALAVDMESAHLARELARRGTPFLVVRVVLDELWEDVLGSPRIRWARRALACARRLGRAAAALRPVLEGR
;
A
#
# COMPACT_ATOMS: atom_id res chain seq x y z
N MET A 1 0.41 -4.30 -8.40
CA MET A 1 -0.04 -3.02 -8.98
C MET A 1 0.31 -1.85 -8.07
N ALA A 2 0.43 -0.64 -8.62
CA ALA A 2 0.74 0.55 -7.83
C ALA A 2 0.26 1.84 -8.53
N ALA A 3 0.18 2.94 -7.76
CA ALA A 3 -0.23 4.25 -8.26
C ALA A 3 0.83 4.87 -9.18
N LEU A 4 2.08 4.88 -8.76
CA LEU A 4 3.18 5.58 -9.41
C LEU A 4 4.15 4.64 -10.13
N ARG A 5 4.82 5.15 -11.18
CA ARG A 5 5.89 4.40 -11.86
C ARG A 5 7.07 4.11 -10.92
N THR A 6 7.40 5.04 -10.03
CA THR A 6 8.49 4.89 -9.06
C THR A 6 8.27 3.72 -8.11
N GLU A 7 7.04 3.46 -7.69
CA GLU A 7 6.69 2.33 -6.83
C GLU A 7 6.87 0.98 -7.52
N LEU A 8 6.72 0.95 -8.85
CA LEU A 8 6.89 -0.26 -9.66
C LEU A 8 8.34 -0.48 -10.14
N LEU A 9 9.25 0.45 -9.88
CA LEU A 9 10.58 0.46 -10.53
C LEU A 9 11.35 -0.84 -10.32
N PHE A 10 11.31 -1.41 -9.12
CA PHE A 10 12.01 -2.65 -8.75
C PHE A 10 11.08 -3.84 -8.53
N ALA A 11 9.76 -3.66 -8.70
CA ALA A 11 8.81 -4.75 -8.55
C ALA A 11 8.98 -5.83 -9.64
N PRO A 12 8.72 -7.12 -9.36
CA PRO A 12 8.71 -8.16 -10.40
C PRO A 12 7.61 -7.92 -11.42
N ARG A 13 7.72 -8.54 -12.59
CA ARG A 13 6.67 -8.53 -13.62
C ARG A 13 5.67 -9.68 -13.38
N PRO A 14 4.41 -9.55 -13.82
CA PRO A 14 3.81 -8.40 -14.53
C PRO A 14 3.54 -7.20 -13.62
N ARG A 15 3.48 -6.00 -14.20
CA ARG A 15 3.28 -4.73 -13.50
C ARG A 15 2.08 -3.98 -14.07
N LEU A 16 1.19 -3.51 -13.21
CA LEU A 16 0.05 -2.66 -13.58
C LEU A 16 0.15 -1.32 -12.85
N ARG A 17 0.15 -0.22 -13.59
CA ARG A 17 0.03 1.13 -13.04
C ARG A 17 -1.41 1.58 -13.08
N VAL A 18 -1.99 1.87 -11.92
CA VAL A 18 -3.41 2.25 -11.78
C VAL A 18 -3.64 3.75 -11.60
N GLY A 19 -2.58 4.54 -11.30
CA GLY A 19 -2.71 5.98 -11.01
C GLY A 19 -3.11 6.24 -9.57
N MET A 20 -3.29 7.51 -9.22
CA MET A 20 -3.52 7.98 -7.84
C MET A 20 -5.00 8.15 -7.52
N GLY A 21 -5.32 8.05 -6.22
CA GLY A 21 -6.63 8.37 -5.65
C GLY A 21 -7.75 7.47 -6.14
N ALA A 22 -8.99 7.97 -6.11
CA ALA A 22 -10.19 7.21 -6.44
C ALA A 22 -10.18 6.64 -7.87
N GLN A 23 -9.58 7.35 -8.84
CA GLN A 23 -9.47 6.88 -10.23
C GLN A 23 -8.69 5.56 -10.36
N ALA A 24 -7.87 5.20 -9.36
CA ALA A 24 -7.16 3.93 -9.36
C ALA A 24 -8.13 2.74 -9.34
N GLY A 25 -9.22 2.85 -8.58
CA GLY A 25 -10.28 1.83 -8.55
C GLY A 25 -10.96 1.66 -9.92
N ASP A 26 -11.33 2.75 -10.57
CA ASP A 26 -11.98 2.70 -11.89
C ASP A 26 -11.09 2.09 -12.97
N ARG A 27 -9.79 2.46 -12.97
CA ARG A 27 -8.81 1.88 -13.90
C ARG A 27 -8.57 0.41 -13.63
N LEU A 28 -8.54 0.00 -12.37
CA LEU A 28 -8.41 -1.41 -12.01
C LEU A 28 -9.66 -2.19 -12.46
N ARG A 29 -10.85 -1.66 -12.23
CA ARG A 29 -12.12 -2.24 -12.68
C ARG A 29 -12.09 -2.49 -14.18
N ALA A 30 -11.79 -1.45 -14.98
CA ALA A 30 -11.71 -1.55 -16.44
C ALA A 30 -10.66 -2.60 -16.89
N TRP A 31 -9.54 -2.71 -16.19
CA TRP A 31 -8.56 -3.74 -16.49
C TRP A 31 -9.05 -5.14 -16.16
N LEU A 32 -9.70 -5.32 -15.00
CA LEU A 32 -10.28 -6.60 -14.56
C LEU A 32 -11.43 -7.09 -15.44
N ASP A 33 -12.11 -6.22 -16.19
CA ASP A 33 -13.15 -6.63 -17.13
C ASP A 33 -12.62 -7.52 -18.27
N GLY A 34 -11.34 -7.42 -18.58
CA GLY A 34 -10.66 -8.27 -19.59
C GLY A 34 -9.59 -9.20 -19.03
N HIS A 35 -9.42 -9.26 -17.69
CA HIS A 35 -8.34 -10.04 -17.08
C HIS A 35 -8.78 -10.69 -15.78
N GLU A 36 -8.42 -11.96 -15.61
CA GLU A 36 -8.68 -12.74 -14.39
C GLU A 36 -7.34 -13.14 -13.73
N PRO A 37 -6.71 -12.26 -12.95
CA PRO A 37 -5.46 -12.59 -12.28
C PRO A 37 -5.69 -13.59 -11.15
N ALA A 38 -4.84 -14.62 -11.03
CA ALA A 38 -4.87 -15.58 -9.94
C ALA A 38 -4.62 -14.93 -8.55
N GLY A 39 -4.03 -13.74 -8.53
CA GLY A 39 -3.82 -12.95 -7.32
C GLY A 39 -3.22 -11.60 -7.64
N ALA A 40 -3.33 -10.67 -6.69
CA ALA A 40 -2.86 -9.30 -6.86
C ALA A 40 -2.04 -8.82 -5.66
N LEU A 41 -0.92 -8.17 -5.90
CA LEU A 41 -0.15 -7.46 -4.91
C LEU A 41 -0.29 -5.96 -5.14
N VAL A 42 -0.93 -5.27 -4.21
CA VAL A 42 -1.01 -3.81 -4.17
C VAL A 42 0.20 -3.30 -3.41
N ILE A 43 1.05 -2.54 -4.06
CA ILE A 43 2.26 -1.95 -3.43
C ILE A 43 2.23 -0.44 -3.58
N GLY A 44 2.81 0.28 -2.64
CA GLY A 44 2.88 1.74 -2.74
C GLY A 44 3.54 2.40 -1.53
N PHE A 45 3.71 3.71 -1.64
CA PHE A 45 4.17 4.53 -0.53
C PHE A 45 3.01 4.89 0.40
N SER A 46 3.36 5.29 1.63
CA SER A 46 2.41 5.74 2.64
C SER A 46 3.04 6.79 3.54
N GLY A 47 2.21 7.59 4.22
CA GLY A 47 2.62 8.43 5.33
C GLY A 47 2.38 7.73 6.66
N ALA A 48 3.33 7.79 7.60
CA ALA A 48 3.15 7.25 8.95
C ALA A 48 2.15 8.08 9.76
N THR A 49 1.35 7.40 10.59
CA THR A 49 0.34 8.04 11.45
C THR A 49 0.73 8.04 12.92
N ARG A 50 1.79 7.33 13.28
CA ARG A 50 2.28 7.19 14.66
C ARG A 50 3.78 7.46 14.75
N ALA A 51 4.19 7.99 15.90
CA ALA A 51 5.60 7.99 16.28
C ALA A 51 6.12 6.54 16.35
N GLY A 52 7.38 6.33 15.96
CA GLY A 52 8.00 5.00 15.92
C GLY A 52 7.78 4.22 14.62
N VAL A 53 6.87 4.66 13.74
CA VAL A 53 6.74 4.14 12.39
C VAL A 53 7.56 5.03 11.45
N GLY A 54 8.85 4.74 11.33
CA GLY A 54 9.81 5.58 10.60
C GLY A 54 9.81 5.35 9.09
N ALA A 55 10.44 6.27 8.37
CA ALA A 55 10.62 6.18 6.92
C ALA A 55 11.37 4.89 6.52
N GLY A 56 10.85 4.22 5.49
CA GLY A 56 11.36 2.93 5.03
C GLY A 56 10.78 1.72 5.76
N THR A 57 9.96 1.88 6.81
CA THR A 57 9.23 0.76 7.41
C THR A 57 8.33 0.10 6.36
N VAL A 58 8.43 -1.22 6.25
CA VAL A 58 7.53 -2.03 5.41
C VAL A 58 6.30 -2.36 6.22
N LEU A 59 5.13 -2.01 5.71
CA LEU A 59 3.84 -2.29 6.32
C LEU A 59 3.09 -3.34 5.50
N LEU A 60 2.61 -4.37 6.17
CA LEU A 60 1.70 -5.37 5.62
C LEU A 60 0.30 -5.06 6.15
N ALA A 61 -0.62 -4.68 5.28
CA ALA A 61 -1.97 -4.39 5.71
C ALA A 61 -2.68 -5.67 6.18
N ALA A 62 -3.26 -5.61 7.36
CA ALA A 62 -4.20 -6.61 7.87
C ALA A 62 -5.64 -6.19 7.62
N GLU A 63 -5.86 -4.88 7.51
CA GLU A 63 -7.14 -4.25 7.27
C GLU A 63 -6.96 -2.94 6.51
N ILE A 64 -7.91 -2.59 5.66
CA ILE A 64 -7.94 -1.30 4.96
C ILE A 64 -9.14 -0.49 5.44
N LEU A 65 -8.86 0.70 5.95
CA LEU A 65 -9.87 1.65 6.37
C LEU A 65 -10.14 2.65 5.25
N GLY A 66 -11.39 2.68 4.78
CA GLY A 66 -11.85 3.67 3.80
C GLY A 66 -12.36 4.94 4.48
N ASN A 67 -12.45 6.04 3.73
CA ASN A 67 -13.07 7.26 4.22
C ASN A 67 -14.61 7.12 4.16
N GLY A 68 -15.27 6.94 5.32
CA GLY A 68 -16.73 6.81 5.41
C GLY A 68 -17.31 5.50 4.86
N SER A 69 -16.50 4.45 4.76
CA SER A 69 -16.95 3.12 4.35
C SER A 69 -16.50 2.06 5.36
N ASP A 70 -17.18 0.91 5.34
CA ASP A 70 -16.81 -0.21 6.20
C ASP A 70 -15.36 -0.65 5.96
N PRO A 71 -14.66 -1.07 7.02
CA PRO A 71 -13.34 -1.65 6.91
C PRO A 71 -13.32 -2.87 5.99
N ILE A 72 -12.23 -3.04 5.25
CA ILE A 72 -12.02 -4.20 4.38
C ILE A 72 -10.95 -5.07 5.03
N PRO A 73 -11.33 -6.15 5.72
CA PRO A 73 -10.37 -7.08 6.30
C PRO A 73 -9.64 -7.85 5.19
N LEU A 74 -8.35 -8.08 5.36
CA LEU A 74 -7.60 -8.98 4.50
C LEU A 74 -7.65 -10.41 5.06
N ASP A 75 -7.48 -11.40 4.19
CA ASP A 75 -7.41 -12.80 4.56
C ASP A 75 -6.30 -13.04 5.60
N SER A 76 -6.68 -13.40 6.82
CA SER A 76 -5.76 -13.52 7.95
C SER A 76 -4.72 -14.62 7.76
N ALA A 77 -5.06 -15.73 7.11
CA ALA A 77 -4.12 -16.82 6.82
C ALA A 77 -3.08 -16.37 5.80
N ARG A 78 -3.49 -15.62 4.78
CA ARG A 78 -2.59 -15.05 3.78
C ARG A 78 -1.71 -13.96 4.37
N VAL A 79 -2.25 -13.11 5.24
CA VAL A 79 -1.47 -12.11 5.98
C VAL A 79 -0.43 -12.78 6.88
N ALA A 80 -0.78 -13.86 7.58
CA ALA A 80 0.15 -14.61 8.41
C ALA A 80 1.29 -15.23 7.59
N LYS A 81 0.99 -15.86 6.43
CA LYS A 81 2.00 -16.36 5.50
C LYS A 81 2.91 -15.24 4.98
N ALA A 82 2.32 -14.10 4.62
CA ALA A 82 3.04 -12.93 4.16
C ALA A 82 3.97 -12.37 5.26
N LYS A 83 3.52 -12.36 6.51
CA LYS A 83 4.34 -11.96 7.67
C LYS A 83 5.52 -12.92 7.87
N GLY A 84 5.34 -14.23 7.65
CA GLY A 84 6.41 -15.21 7.64
C GLY A 84 7.48 -14.94 6.57
N ALA A 85 7.03 -14.52 5.36
CA ALA A 85 7.94 -14.15 4.26
C ALA A 85 8.61 -12.77 4.45
N LEU A 86 8.03 -11.91 5.29
CA LEU A 86 8.52 -10.56 5.61
C LEU A 86 8.57 -10.37 7.14
N PRO A 87 9.47 -11.03 7.87
CA PRO A 87 9.49 -11.02 9.34
C PRO A 87 9.65 -9.61 9.94
N ASP A 88 10.34 -8.70 9.24
CA ASP A 88 10.57 -7.31 9.69
C ASP A 88 9.39 -6.38 9.32
N ALA A 89 8.42 -6.82 8.53
CA ALA A 89 7.27 -5.97 8.20
C ALA A 89 6.36 -5.78 9.42
N VAL A 90 5.83 -4.59 9.60
CA VAL A 90 4.82 -4.31 10.63
C VAL A 90 3.44 -4.58 10.05
N ALA A 91 2.66 -5.43 10.71
CA ALA A 91 1.29 -5.70 10.28
C ALA A 91 0.29 -4.80 11.01
N GLY A 92 -0.72 -4.29 10.31
CA GLY A 92 -1.76 -3.47 10.92
C GLY A 92 -2.66 -2.78 9.89
N ALA A 93 -3.54 -1.91 10.35
CA ALA A 93 -4.47 -1.20 9.48
C ALA A 93 -3.77 -0.08 8.69
N VAL A 94 -4.22 0.12 7.44
CA VAL A 94 -3.84 1.23 6.57
C VAL A 94 -5.10 2.01 6.20
N ALA A 95 -5.11 3.32 6.41
CA ALA A 95 -6.26 4.17 6.09
C ALA A 95 -6.06 4.88 4.74
N THR A 96 -7.06 4.81 3.88
CA THR A 96 -7.08 5.54 2.62
C THR A 96 -7.72 6.91 2.81
N VAL A 97 -7.01 7.96 2.40
CA VAL A 97 -7.45 9.36 2.46
C VAL A 97 -7.59 9.94 1.04
N THR A 98 -8.32 11.05 0.91
CA THR A 98 -8.63 11.63 -0.42
C THR A 98 -7.50 12.46 -1.01
N GLY A 99 -6.53 12.85 -0.21
CA GLY A 99 -5.39 13.68 -0.63
C GLY A 99 -4.20 13.55 0.34
N PRO A 100 -3.08 14.22 0.05
CA PRO A 100 -1.93 14.24 0.95
C PRO A 100 -2.34 14.71 2.34
N ALA A 101 -2.03 13.89 3.36
CA ALA A 101 -2.42 14.17 4.74
C ALA A 101 -1.39 15.05 5.44
N ALA A 102 -1.83 16.16 6.02
CA ALA A 102 -1.02 16.98 6.90
C ALA A 102 -0.69 16.22 8.21
N PRO A 103 0.36 16.61 8.96
CA PRO A 103 0.73 15.94 10.21
C PRO A 103 -0.41 15.76 11.21
N ALA A 104 -1.26 16.80 11.38
CA ALA A 104 -2.42 16.72 12.27
C ALA A 104 -3.46 15.69 11.80
N ASP A 105 -3.66 15.55 10.48
CA ASP A 105 -4.58 14.56 9.90
C ASP A 105 -4.04 13.15 10.07
N LYS A 106 -2.72 12.97 9.86
CA LYS A 106 -2.03 11.70 10.12
C LYS A 106 -2.15 11.31 11.59
N ALA A 107 -1.92 12.23 12.52
CA ALA A 107 -2.03 11.98 13.96
C ALA A 107 -3.43 11.51 14.37
N ARG A 108 -4.48 12.14 13.83
CA ARG A 108 -5.87 11.71 14.08
C ARG A 108 -6.13 10.29 13.61
N ARG A 109 -5.57 9.89 12.45
CA ARG A 109 -5.68 8.52 11.93
C ARG A 109 -4.82 7.51 12.69
N GLY A 110 -3.82 7.97 13.44
CA GLY A 110 -2.97 7.12 14.27
C GLY A 110 -3.68 6.36 15.37
N VAL A 111 -4.94 6.71 15.71
CA VAL A 111 -5.77 5.92 16.64
C VAL A 111 -6.08 4.55 16.03
N ASP A 112 -6.46 4.51 14.75
CA ASP A 112 -7.00 3.31 14.10
C ASP A 112 -6.05 2.70 13.06
N ALA A 113 -5.11 3.45 12.51
CA ALA A 113 -4.23 3.01 11.44
C ALA A 113 -2.74 3.26 11.73
N LEU A 114 -1.86 2.46 11.13
CA LEU A 114 -0.40 2.64 11.17
C LEU A 114 0.10 3.61 10.11
N ALA A 115 -0.62 3.73 9.02
CA ALA A 115 -0.26 4.60 7.91
C ALA A 115 -1.49 5.06 7.12
N VAL A 116 -1.29 6.13 6.33
CA VAL A 116 -2.26 6.63 5.36
C VAL A 116 -1.73 6.51 3.95
N ASP A 117 -2.64 6.22 3.01
CA ASP A 117 -2.39 6.26 1.58
C ASP A 117 -3.60 6.87 0.83
N MET A 118 -3.59 6.82 -0.50
CA MET A 118 -4.65 7.40 -1.31
C MET A 118 -5.40 6.37 -2.18
N GLU A 119 -4.99 5.11 -2.19
CA GLU A 119 -5.47 4.11 -3.17
C GLU A 119 -5.94 2.79 -2.58
N SER A 120 -5.42 2.35 -1.42
CA SER A 120 -5.65 0.99 -0.91
C SER A 120 -7.12 0.60 -0.84
N ALA A 121 -7.99 1.45 -0.31
CA ALA A 121 -9.41 1.11 -0.19
C ALA A 121 -10.10 0.99 -1.56
N HIS A 122 -9.73 1.82 -2.53
CA HIS A 122 -10.31 1.76 -3.87
C HIS A 122 -9.91 0.47 -4.58
N LEU A 123 -8.63 0.09 -4.49
CA LEU A 123 -8.10 -1.12 -5.11
C LEU A 123 -8.59 -2.40 -4.40
N ALA A 124 -8.54 -2.42 -3.06
CA ALA A 124 -9.00 -3.55 -2.27
C ALA A 124 -10.48 -3.86 -2.50
N ARG A 125 -11.32 -2.82 -2.60
CA ARG A 125 -12.75 -2.98 -2.88
C ARG A 125 -13.00 -3.65 -4.23
N GLU A 126 -12.30 -3.24 -5.30
CA GLU A 126 -12.46 -3.85 -6.62
C GLU A 126 -11.95 -5.30 -6.65
N LEU A 127 -10.83 -5.60 -6.00
CA LEU A 127 -10.30 -6.96 -5.90
C LEU A 127 -11.23 -7.87 -5.09
N ALA A 128 -11.73 -7.38 -3.95
CA ALA A 128 -12.68 -8.12 -3.12
C ALA A 128 -13.99 -8.43 -3.86
N ARG A 129 -14.54 -7.46 -4.60
CA ARG A 129 -15.77 -7.65 -5.42
C ARG A 129 -15.59 -8.72 -6.49
N ARG A 130 -14.39 -8.90 -7.01
CA ARG A 130 -14.06 -9.94 -8.00
C ARG A 130 -13.63 -11.28 -7.38
N GLY A 131 -13.55 -11.36 -6.04
CA GLY A 131 -13.01 -12.55 -5.36
C GLY A 131 -11.53 -12.80 -5.67
N THR A 132 -10.81 -11.80 -6.21
CA THR A 132 -9.39 -11.93 -6.52
C THR A 132 -8.58 -11.93 -5.22
N PRO A 133 -7.77 -12.96 -4.93
CA PRO A 133 -6.89 -12.98 -3.77
C PRO A 133 -5.88 -11.83 -3.82
N PHE A 134 -5.69 -11.10 -2.71
CA PHE A 134 -4.74 -9.98 -2.73
C PHE A 134 -4.03 -9.77 -1.39
N LEU A 135 -2.91 -9.06 -1.47
CA LEU A 135 -2.18 -8.48 -0.35
C LEU A 135 -1.91 -7.01 -0.63
N VAL A 136 -1.81 -6.23 0.43
CA VAL A 136 -1.45 -4.81 0.35
C VAL A 136 -0.19 -4.57 1.17
N VAL A 137 0.84 -4.02 0.52
CA VAL A 137 2.12 -3.67 1.14
C VAL A 137 2.42 -2.20 0.91
N ARG A 138 2.73 -1.50 1.97
CA ARG A 138 3.14 -0.10 1.94
C ARG A 138 4.55 0.06 2.48
N VAL A 139 5.27 1.04 1.98
CA VAL A 139 6.52 1.49 2.58
C VAL A 139 6.37 2.94 2.98
N VAL A 140 6.67 3.23 4.23
CA VAL A 140 6.57 4.60 4.76
C VAL A 140 7.54 5.49 4.02
N LEU A 141 7.02 6.50 3.34
CA LEU A 141 7.79 7.54 2.65
C LEU A 141 8.03 8.74 3.56
N ASP A 142 7.00 9.18 4.26
CA ASP A 142 7.00 10.34 5.14
C ASP A 142 6.55 9.97 6.56
N GLU A 143 7.27 10.50 7.53
CA GLU A 143 6.98 10.28 8.94
C GLU A 143 5.82 11.14 9.42
N LEU A 144 5.31 10.86 10.63
CA LEU A 144 4.15 11.54 11.19
C LEU A 144 4.23 13.07 11.07
N TRP A 145 5.37 13.65 11.41
CA TRP A 145 5.56 15.10 11.49
C TRP A 145 6.07 15.74 10.20
N GLU A 146 6.27 14.95 9.16
CA GLU A 146 6.75 15.45 7.87
C GLU A 146 5.57 15.83 6.96
N ASP A 147 5.72 16.99 6.31
CA ASP A 147 4.82 17.42 5.23
C ASP A 147 5.53 17.23 3.88
N VAL A 148 4.98 16.34 3.06
CA VAL A 148 5.53 16.04 1.72
C VAL A 148 5.47 17.26 0.81
N LEU A 149 4.44 18.11 0.96
CA LEU A 149 4.25 19.29 0.12
C LEU A 149 5.16 20.44 0.51
N GLY A 150 5.56 20.52 1.78
CA GLY A 150 6.39 21.59 2.34
C GLY A 150 7.91 21.35 2.25
N SER A 151 8.37 20.21 1.75
CA SER A 151 9.78 19.83 1.82
C SER A 151 10.49 19.83 0.46
N PRO A 152 11.84 20.02 0.39
CA PRO A 152 12.60 20.02 -0.85
C PRO A 152 12.46 18.72 -1.65
N ARG A 153 12.17 18.82 -2.95
CA ARG A 153 11.93 17.67 -3.85
C ARG A 153 13.09 16.67 -3.91
N ILE A 154 14.33 17.13 -3.80
CA ILE A 154 15.52 16.25 -3.89
C ILE A 154 15.61 15.26 -2.72
N ARG A 155 15.22 15.69 -1.51
CA ARG A 155 15.15 14.83 -0.33
C ARG A 155 14.17 13.68 -0.57
N TRP A 156 13.00 14.01 -1.09
CA TRP A 156 11.95 13.03 -1.40
C TRP A 156 12.34 12.07 -2.52
N ALA A 157 13.05 12.54 -3.54
CA ALA A 157 13.50 11.69 -4.64
C ALA A 157 14.44 10.56 -4.18
N ARG A 158 15.41 10.87 -3.33
CA ARG A 158 16.34 9.88 -2.76
C ARG A 158 15.61 8.87 -1.86
N ARG A 159 14.72 9.37 -0.99
CA ARG A 159 13.93 8.54 -0.10
C ARG A 159 12.97 7.65 -0.89
N ALA A 160 12.26 8.19 -1.87
CA ALA A 160 11.36 7.44 -2.75
C ALA A 160 12.09 6.30 -3.48
N LEU A 161 13.33 6.53 -3.95
CA LEU A 161 14.13 5.48 -4.58
C LEU A 161 14.50 4.36 -3.59
N ALA A 162 14.85 4.70 -2.35
CA ALA A 162 15.13 3.73 -1.30
C ALA A 162 13.87 2.92 -0.94
N CYS A 163 12.72 3.60 -0.78
CA CYS A 163 11.42 2.97 -0.53
C CYS A 163 10.99 2.06 -1.70
N ALA A 164 11.20 2.49 -2.94
CA ALA A 164 10.90 1.68 -4.14
C ALA A 164 11.72 0.37 -4.18
N ARG A 165 13.00 0.41 -3.77
CA ARG A 165 13.80 -0.82 -3.63
C ARG A 165 13.25 -1.76 -2.57
N ARG A 166 12.78 -1.23 -1.44
CA ARG A 166 12.13 -2.02 -0.38
C ARG A 166 10.82 -2.63 -0.88
N LEU A 167 9.98 -1.86 -1.57
CA LEU A 167 8.77 -2.37 -2.23
C LEU A 167 9.08 -3.50 -3.21
N GLY A 168 10.12 -3.36 -4.02
CA GLY A 168 10.55 -4.39 -4.96
C GLY A 168 10.96 -5.68 -4.28
N ARG A 169 11.74 -5.60 -3.18
CA ARG A 169 12.14 -6.77 -2.37
C ARG A 169 10.93 -7.43 -1.71
N ALA A 170 10.05 -6.64 -1.10
CA ALA A 170 8.83 -7.15 -0.49
C ALA A 170 7.92 -7.83 -1.53
N ALA A 171 7.75 -7.23 -2.70
CA ALA A 171 6.96 -7.80 -3.79
C ALA A 171 7.54 -9.13 -4.29
N ALA A 172 8.87 -9.25 -4.39
CA ALA A 172 9.53 -10.50 -4.78
C ALA A 172 9.33 -11.60 -3.73
N ALA A 173 9.46 -11.27 -2.44
CA ALA A 173 9.26 -12.22 -1.34
C ALA A 173 7.81 -12.70 -1.21
N LEU A 174 6.83 -11.84 -1.54
CA LEU A 174 5.41 -12.17 -1.42
C LEU A 174 4.79 -12.84 -2.63
N ARG A 175 5.49 -12.89 -3.75
CA ARG A 175 5.00 -13.53 -4.96
C ARG A 175 4.61 -15.01 -4.74
N PRO A 176 5.45 -15.87 -4.09
CA PRO A 176 5.08 -17.26 -3.82
C PRO A 176 3.82 -17.37 -2.94
N VAL A 177 3.64 -16.47 -1.97
CA VAL A 177 2.46 -16.46 -1.09
C VAL A 177 1.17 -16.24 -1.88
N LEU A 178 1.20 -15.39 -2.91
CA LEU A 178 0.04 -15.15 -3.80
C LEU A 178 -0.20 -16.30 -4.78
N GLU A 179 0.88 -16.98 -5.19
CA GLU A 179 0.80 -18.13 -6.10
C GLU A 179 0.43 -19.44 -5.38
N GLY A 180 0.20 -19.40 -4.06
CA GLY A 180 -0.17 -20.57 -3.25
C GLY A 180 0.95 -21.56 -3.00
N ARG A 181 2.20 -21.10 -3.15
CA ARG A 181 3.42 -21.88 -2.92
C ARG A 181 3.97 -21.70 -1.52
#